data_3f681419a0a88e036b15ac1031b4ac5d
#
_entry.id   3f681419a0a88e036b15ac1031b4ac5d
#
_cell.length_a   1.000
_cell.length_b   1.000
_cell.length_c   1.000
_cell.angle_alpha   90.00
_cell.angle_beta   90.00
_cell.angle_gamma   90.00
#
_symmetry.space_group_name_H-M   'P 1'
#
loop_
_entity.id
_entity.type
_entity.pdbx_description
1 polymer ?
#
loop_
_entity_poly.entity_id
_entity_poly.type
_entity_poly.pdbx_seq_one_letter_code
_entity_poly.pdbx_strand_id
1 'polypeptide(L)'
;DLHLSIRRQRQMCIRDRYLPKFLKDEEANKIFEVCKYDTPINQRNSVIIELLYATGIRVSELVNIKISDIDINERTIKVVGKGSKERMVIFNNHTKKAIEIYLNDGYHEFNKLSSGYLILNKDGNKLSERYIRNIINKLVTKAGLDIKISPHTFRHTFATDMLEDGSDLMTVKELLGHESLNTTSIYTHVTNEQIRKVYEMAHPRAKK
;
A
#
# COMPACT_ATOMS: atom_id res chain seq x y z
N ASP A 1 -43.88 -14.58 -24.59
CA ASP A 1 -42.64 -15.12 -23.98
C ASP A 1 -41.37 -14.28 -24.27
N LEU A 2 -41.35 -13.48 -25.34
CA LEU A 2 -40.22 -12.61 -25.68
C LEU A 2 -40.07 -11.41 -24.70
N HIS A 3 -41.18 -10.87 -24.20
CA HIS A 3 -41.18 -9.73 -23.28
C HIS A 3 -40.63 -10.05 -21.87
N LEU A 4 -40.77 -11.29 -21.42
CA LEU A 4 -40.21 -11.77 -20.14
C LEU A 4 -38.69 -11.99 -20.21
N SER A 5 -38.17 -12.39 -21.38
CA SER A 5 -36.76 -12.57 -21.64
C SER A 5 -35.99 -11.23 -21.62
N ILE A 6 -36.58 -10.18 -22.21
CA ILE A 6 -35.97 -8.84 -22.26
C ILE A 6 -35.94 -8.16 -20.88
N ARG A 7 -36.95 -8.41 -20.01
CA ARG A 7 -36.91 -7.94 -18.61
C ARG A 7 -35.84 -8.65 -17.77
N ARG A 8 -35.64 -9.95 -17.97
CA ARG A 8 -34.56 -10.70 -17.30
C ARG A 8 -33.16 -10.25 -17.74
N GLN A 9 -32.96 -9.97 -19.03
CA GLN A 9 -31.70 -9.43 -19.54
C GLN A 9 -31.43 -7.99 -19.05
N ARG A 10 -32.44 -7.14 -18.89
CA ARG A 10 -32.26 -5.80 -18.31
C ARG A 10 -31.94 -5.83 -16.81
N GLN A 11 -32.44 -6.80 -16.04
CA GLN A 11 -32.07 -6.98 -14.63
C GLN A 11 -30.68 -7.58 -14.43
N MET A 12 -30.12 -8.27 -15.44
CA MET A 12 -28.75 -8.79 -15.41
C MET A 12 -27.67 -7.74 -15.77
N CYS A 13 -28.05 -6.61 -16.34
CA CYS A 13 -27.11 -5.53 -16.72
C CYS A 13 -26.93 -4.43 -15.70
N ILE A 14 -27.67 -4.44 -14.57
CA ILE A 14 -27.48 -3.53 -13.44
C ILE A 14 -26.99 -4.37 -12.24
N ARG A 15 -25.95 -5.16 -12.42
CA ARG A 15 -24.98 -5.33 -11.35
C ARG A 15 -24.22 -4.01 -11.33
N ASP A 16 -24.49 -3.20 -10.31
CA ASP A 16 -23.68 -2.06 -9.94
C ASP A 16 -22.22 -2.42 -10.24
N ARG A 17 -21.66 -1.82 -11.28
CA ARG A 17 -20.23 -1.74 -11.38
C ARG A 17 -19.84 -0.90 -10.17
N TYR A 18 -19.53 -1.57 -9.08
CA TYR A 18 -18.83 -0.95 -7.98
C TYR A 18 -17.61 -0.31 -8.61
N LEU A 19 -17.67 0.99 -8.87
CA LEU A 19 -16.48 1.76 -9.15
C LEU A 19 -15.51 1.41 -8.02
N PRO A 20 -14.30 0.96 -8.32
CA PRO A 20 -13.36 0.60 -7.28
C PRO A 20 -13.25 1.81 -6.34
N LYS A 21 -13.65 1.63 -5.08
CA LYS A 21 -13.62 2.69 -4.09
C LYS A 21 -12.16 3.01 -3.82
N PHE A 22 -11.73 4.21 -4.19
CA PHE A 22 -10.47 4.79 -3.72
C PHE A 22 -10.74 5.59 -2.43
N LEU A 23 -9.73 5.75 -1.61
CA LEU A 23 -9.80 6.57 -0.40
C LEU A 23 -9.69 8.05 -0.78
N LYS A 24 -10.62 8.85 -0.30
CA LYS A 24 -10.47 10.29 -0.35
C LYS A 24 -9.44 10.75 0.69
N ASP A 25 -8.79 11.89 0.45
CA ASP A 25 -7.79 12.46 1.36
C ASP A 25 -8.32 12.61 2.79
N GLU A 26 -9.57 13.05 2.97
CA GLU A 26 -10.20 13.19 4.27
C GLU A 26 -10.34 11.84 5.00
N GLU A 27 -10.69 10.78 4.27
CA GLU A 27 -10.84 9.43 4.82
C GLU A 27 -9.48 8.83 5.20
N ALA A 28 -8.48 9.03 4.33
CA ALA A 28 -7.09 8.63 4.61
C ALA A 28 -6.55 9.34 5.87
N ASN A 29 -6.75 10.65 5.97
CA ASN A 29 -6.32 11.44 7.13
C ASN A 29 -6.96 10.94 8.44
N LYS A 30 -8.26 10.62 8.46
CA LYS A 30 -8.91 10.02 9.64
C LYS A 30 -8.28 8.69 10.06
N ILE A 31 -7.87 7.86 9.10
CA ILE A 31 -7.17 6.59 9.41
C ILE A 31 -5.79 6.89 10.01
N PHE A 32 -5.03 7.84 9.47
CA PHE A 32 -3.74 8.24 10.03
C PHE A 32 -3.86 8.82 11.44
N GLU A 33 -4.87 9.63 11.72
CA GLU A 33 -5.12 10.22 13.03
C GLU A 33 -5.36 9.18 14.13
N VAL A 34 -5.98 8.04 13.81
CA VAL A 34 -6.18 6.95 14.78
C VAL A 34 -4.97 6.02 14.92
N CYS A 35 -3.99 6.14 14.01
CA CYS A 35 -2.72 5.43 14.05
C CYS A 35 -1.70 6.20 14.90
N LYS A 36 -1.97 6.38 16.20
CA LYS A 36 -1.04 7.04 17.14
C LYS A 36 0.18 6.16 17.42
N TYR A 37 1.30 6.81 17.77
CA TYR A 37 2.55 6.11 18.12
C TYR A 37 2.68 5.80 19.62
N ASP A 38 1.58 5.70 20.33
CA ASP A 38 1.50 5.59 21.79
C ASP A 38 1.73 4.16 22.34
N THR A 39 1.68 3.18 21.49
CA THR A 39 1.95 1.79 21.85
C THR A 39 2.69 1.05 20.73
N PRO A 40 3.50 0.01 21.06
CA PRO A 40 4.19 -0.82 20.06
C PRO A 40 3.27 -1.37 18.97
N ILE A 41 2.05 -1.76 19.35
CA ILE A 41 1.04 -2.25 18.40
C ILE A 41 0.61 -1.14 17.45
N ASN A 42 0.38 0.08 17.95
CA ASN A 42 -0.03 1.21 17.14
C ASN A 42 1.11 1.70 16.25
N GLN A 43 2.35 1.71 16.74
CA GLN A 43 3.54 2.01 15.92
C GLN A 43 3.67 1.04 14.74
N ARG A 44 3.56 -0.28 14.99
CA ARG A 44 3.54 -1.27 13.93
C ARG A 44 2.39 -1.06 12.94
N ASN A 45 1.20 -0.79 13.46
CA ASN A 45 0.02 -0.57 12.62
C ASN A 45 0.15 0.71 11.78
N SER A 46 0.79 1.76 12.31
CA SER A 46 1.13 2.96 11.56
C SER A 46 2.05 2.65 10.38
N VAL A 47 3.11 1.86 10.60
CA VAL A 47 4.01 1.42 9.51
C VAL A 47 3.23 0.67 8.42
N ILE A 48 2.31 -0.22 8.80
CA ILE A 48 1.49 -0.96 7.83
C ILE A 48 0.68 -0.01 6.94
N ILE A 49 -0.04 0.94 7.55
CA ILE A 49 -0.91 1.86 6.81
C ILE A 49 -0.08 2.83 5.96
N GLU A 50 1.00 3.38 6.52
CA GLU A 50 1.90 4.29 5.79
C GLU A 50 2.51 3.60 4.56
N LEU A 51 3.00 2.37 4.69
CA LEU A 51 3.57 1.62 3.58
C LEU A 51 2.54 1.31 2.50
N LEU A 52 1.35 0.84 2.88
CA LEU A 52 0.28 0.54 1.90
C LEU A 52 -0.14 1.79 1.12
N TYR A 53 -0.28 2.92 1.80
CA TYR A 53 -0.70 4.18 1.19
C TYR A 53 0.39 4.80 0.33
N ALA A 54 1.61 4.89 0.87
CA ALA A 54 2.72 5.58 0.21
C ALA A 54 3.29 4.83 -1.00
N THR A 55 3.14 3.50 -1.05
CA THR A 55 3.84 2.70 -2.07
C THR A 55 2.90 1.86 -2.95
N GLY A 56 1.66 1.70 -2.55
CA GLY A 56 0.70 0.84 -3.25
C GLY A 56 1.13 -0.64 -3.36
N ILE A 57 2.05 -1.13 -2.52
CA ILE A 57 2.51 -2.51 -2.55
C ILE A 57 1.38 -3.50 -2.25
N ARG A 58 1.55 -4.75 -2.71
CA ARG A 58 0.60 -5.82 -2.38
C ARG A 58 0.76 -6.25 -0.93
N VAL A 59 -0.34 -6.69 -0.31
CA VAL A 59 -0.29 -7.18 1.08
C VAL A 59 0.67 -8.37 1.24
N SER A 60 0.79 -9.22 0.23
CA SER A 60 1.76 -10.34 0.20
C SER A 60 3.21 -9.85 0.14
N GLU A 61 3.48 -8.74 -0.52
CA GLU A 61 4.80 -8.11 -0.53
C GLU A 61 5.09 -7.49 0.84
N LEU A 62 4.14 -6.74 1.42
CA LEU A 62 4.27 -6.09 2.73
C LEU A 62 4.68 -7.08 3.84
N VAL A 63 4.00 -8.23 3.96
CA VAL A 63 4.29 -9.20 5.03
C VAL A 63 5.64 -9.89 4.87
N ASN A 64 6.27 -9.80 3.71
CA ASN A 64 7.56 -10.40 3.42
C ASN A 64 8.74 -9.42 3.46
N ILE A 65 8.52 -8.13 3.71
CA ILE A 65 9.59 -7.15 3.86
C ILE A 65 10.48 -7.52 5.04
N LYS A 66 11.79 -7.55 4.79
CA LYS A 66 12.82 -7.67 5.84
C LYS A 66 13.42 -6.30 6.12
N ILE A 67 13.95 -6.12 7.32
CA ILE A 67 14.67 -4.88 7.69
C ILE A 67 15.84 -4.63 6.74
N SER A 68 16.53 -5.70 6.32
CA SER A 68 17.64 -5.62 5.34
C SER A 68 17.22 -5.14 3.95
N ASP A 69 15.93 -5.16 3.63
CA ASP A 69 15.41 -4.71 2.33
C ASP A 69 15.14 -3.20 2.31
N ILE A 70 15.31 -2.51 3.45
CA ILE A 70 14.94 -1.10 3.62
C ILE A 70 16.19 -0.23 3.63
N ASP A 71 16.24 0.75 2.75
CA ASP A 71 17.15 1.88 2.84
C ASP A 71 16.40 3.12 3.33
N ILE A 72 16.62 3.46 4.61
CA ILE A 72 15.96 4.59 5.27
C ILE A 72 16.45 5.93 4.72
N ASN A 73 17.74 6.02 4.34
CA ASN A 73 18.33 7.27 3.84
C ASN A 73 17.80 7.57 2.44
N GLU A 74 17.83 6.56 1.58
CA GLU A 74 17.32 6.65 0.22
C GLU A 74 15.79 6.54 0.16
N ARG A 75 15.12 6.23 1.26
CA ARG A 75 13.66 6.06 1.32
C ARG A 75 13.15 5.05 0.29
N THR A 76 13.83 3.91 0.21
CA THR A 76 13.49 2.83 -0.72
C THR A 76 13.34 1.49 -0.01
N ILE A 77 12.54 0.62 -0.58
CA ILE A 77 12.36 -0.77 -0.11
C ILE A 77 12.43 -1.69 -1.31
N LYS A 78 13.22 -2.74 -1.19
CA LYS A 78 13.22 -3.84 -2.14
C LYS A 78 12.06 -4.77 -1.83
N VAL A 79 11.14 -4.96 -2.77
CA VAL A 79 10.00 -5.88 -2.65
C VAL A 79 10.08 -6.99 -3.69
N VAL A 80 9.64 -8.18 -3.29
CA VAL A 80 9.62 -9.37 -4.17
C VAL A 80 8.19 -9.66 -4.56
N GLY A 81 7.89 -9.55 -5.84
CA GLY A 81 6.57 -9.80 -6.43
C GLY A 81 6.38 -11.23 -6.90
N LYS A 82 5.33 -11.45 -7.70
CA LYS A 82 5.03 -12.75 -8.31
C LYS A 82 6.17 -13.18 -9.24
N GLY A 83 6.50 -14.47 -9.21
CA GLY A 83 7.61 -15.02 -10.00
C GLY A 83 9.00 -14.60 -9.51
N SER A 84 9.12 -14.26 -8.21
CA SER A 84 10.39 -13.82 -7.59
C SER A 84 11.02 -12.58 -8.23
N LYS A 85 10.23 -11.78 -8.95
CA LYS A 85 10.72 -10.53 -9.54
C LYS A 85 10.88 -9.47 -8.44
N GLU A 86 12.07 -8.93 -8.33
CA GLU A 86 12.39 -7.85 -7.41
C GLU A 86 12.13 -6.48 -8.07
N ARG A 87 11.66 -5.54 -7.27
CA ARG A 87 11.61 -4.13 -7.63
C ARG A 87 11.84 -3.24 -6.41
N MET A 88 12.32 -2.03 -6.66
CA MET A 88 12.40 -0.99 -5.65
C MET A 88 11.09 -0.21 -5.60
N VAL A 89 10.63 0.11 -4.41
CA VAL A 89 9.54 1.05 -4.17
C VAL A 89 10.03 2.21 -3.33
N ILE A 90 9.51 3.40 -3.60
CA ILE A 90 9.90 4.65 -2.93
C ILE A 90 8.83 4.99 -1.91
N PHE A 91 9.23 5.53 -0.76
CA PHE A 91 8.32 6.01 0.27
C PHE A 91 8.67 7.45 0.71
N ASN A 92 7.69 8.10 1.33
CA ASN A 92 7.78 9.50 1.75
C ASN A 92 8.34 9.65 3.18
N ASN A 93 8.52 10.91 3.62
CA ASN A 93 9.05 11.23 4.94
C ASN A 93 8.12 10.79 6.09
N HIS A 94 6.82 10.73 5.89
CA HIS A 94 5.88 10.24 6.91
C HIS A 94 6.08 8.75 7.16
N THR A 95 6.23 7.97 6.10
CA THR A 95 6.56 6.54 6.17
C THR A 95 7.92 6.31 6.81
N LYS A 96 8.95 7.10 6.44
CA LYS A 96 10.27 7.09 7.08
C LYS A 96 10.14 7.25 8.58
N LYS A 97 9.47 8.32 9.03
CA LYS A 97 9.26 8.61 10.45
C LYS A 97 8.54 7.46 11.17
N ALA A 98 7.50 6.87 10.56
CA ALA A 98 6.78 5.76 11.14
C ALA A 98 7.69 4.53 11.32
N ILE A 99 8.50 4.20 10.31
CA ILE A 99 9.46 3.08 10.37
C ILE A 99 10.52 3.34 11.47
N GLU A 100 11.11 4.54 11.52
CA GLU A 100 12.12 4.90 12.51
C GLU A 100 11.57 4.80 13.94
N ILE A 101 10.38 5.34 14.22
CA ILE A 101 9.75 5.24 15.55
C ILE A 101 9.53 3.76 15.91
N TYR A 102 8.97 2.98 14.99
CA TYR A 102 8.68 1.58 15.26
C TYR A 102 9.94 0.75 15.49
N LEU A 103 10.99 0.92 14.68
CA LEU A 103 12.24 0.18 14.82
C LEU A 103 13.00 0.54 16.09
N ASN A 104 12.97 1.82 16.50
CA ASN A 104 13.69 2.30 17.68
C ASN A 104 12.98 1.95 19.01
N ASP A 105 11.67 1.74 18.99
CA ASP A 105 10.88 1.50 20.20
C ASP A 105 10.08 0.18 20.11
N GLY A 106 8.94 0.17 19.43
CA GLY A 106 8.00 -0.94 19.50
C GLY A 106 8.45 -2.26 18.88
N TYR A 107 9.39 -2.22 17.93
CA TYR A 107 9.87 -3.43 17.26
C TYR A 107 10.48 -4.44 18.23
N HIS A 108 11.19 -3.98 19.24
CA HIS A 108 11.88 -4.82 20.23
C HIS A 108 10.92 -5.73 21.01
N GLU A 109 9.69 -5.28 21.24
CA GLU A 109 8.67 -6.11 21.92
C GLU A 109 8.23 -7.32 21.08
N PHE A 110 8.32 -7.22 19.76
CA PHE A 110 7.91 -8.27 18.84
C PHE A 110 9.08 -9.13 18.36
N ASN A 111 10.31 -8.62 18.35
CA ASN A 111 11.47 -9.29 17.75
C ASN A 111 12.07 -10.39 18.64
N LYS A 112 11.24 -11.30 19.12
CA LYS A 112 11.65 -12.40 20.01
C LYS A 112 12.49 -13.47 19.31
N LEU A 113 12.29 -13.67 18.01
CA LEU A 113 12.91 -14.73 17.21
C LEU A 113 14.04 -14.23 16.28
N SER A 114 14.32 -12.92 16.30
CA SER A 114 15.32 -12.31 15.38
C SER A 114 15.09 -12.70 13.91
N SER A 115 13.82 -12.81 13.51
CA SER A 115 13.44 -13.32 12.19
C SER A 115 13.78 -12.37 11.04
N GLY A 116 14.13 -11.12 11.35
CA GLY A 116 14.51 -10.08 10.40
C GLY A 116 13.35 -9.49 9.60
N TYR A 117 12.11 -9.97 9.76
CA TYR A 117 10.93 -9.36 9.11
C TYR A 117 10.58 -8.03 9.78
N LEU A 118 10.13 -7.06 8.96
CA LEU A 118 9.71 -5.75 9.46
C LEU A 118 8.44 -5.85 10.31
N ILE A 119 7.43 -6.58 9.85
CA ILE A 119 6.10 -6.60 10.47
C ILE A 119 5.89 -7.93 11.19
N LEU A 120 5.96 -7.88 12.52
CA LEU A 120 5.91 -9.05 13.40
C LEU A 120 4.62 -9.16 14.20
N ASN A 121 4.24 -10.38 14.55
CA ASN A 121 3.23 -10.68 15.56
C ASN A 121 3.85 -10.71 16.97
N LYS A 122 3.02 -10.97 17.98
CA LYS A 122 3.47 -11.04 19.40
C LYS A 122 4.46 -12.18 19.68
N ASP A 123 4.49 -13.19 18.82
CA ASP A 123 5.35 -14.37 18.95
C ASP A 123 6.69 -14.23 18.21
N GLY A 124 6.91 -13.12 17.50
CA GLY A 124 8.13 -12.86 16.72
C GLY A 124 8.09 -13.37 15.28
N ASN A 125 6.96 -13.93 14.84
CA ASN A 125 6.76 -14.35 13.46
C ASN A 125 6.19 -13.21 12.61
N LYS A 126 6.41 -13.26 11.28
CA LYS A 126 5.78 -12.32 10.36
C LYS A 126 4.25 -12.39 10.44
N LEU A 127 3.57 -11.26 10.27
CA LEU A 127 2.12 -11.22 10.21
C LEU A 127 1.59 -11.92 8.94
N SER A 128 0.41 -12.54 9.08
CA SER A 128 -0.33 -13.05 7.92
C SER A 128 -1.09 -11.93 7.20
N GLU A 129 -1.34 -12.11 5.90
CA GLU A 129 -2.17 -11.19 5.11
C GLU A 129 -3.57 -11.01 5.70
N ARG A 130 -4.16 -12.10 6.23
CA ARG A 130 -5.47 -12.06 6.90
C ARG A 130 -5.44 -11.13 8.12
N TYR A 131 -4.35 -11.17 8.88
CA TYR A 131 -4.22 -10.32 10.06
C TYR A 131 -4.06 -8.83 9.67
N ILE A 132 -3.33 -8.53 8.59
CA ILE A 132 -3.26 -7.17 8.03
C ILE A 132 -4.66 -6.64 7.67
N ARG A 133 -5.48 -7.46 6.98
CA ARG A 133 -6.87 -7.07 6.65
C ARG A 133 -7.70 -6.79 7.91
N ASN A 134 -7.51 -7.57 8.98
CA ASN A 134 -8.19 -7.33 10.25
C ASN A 134 -7.72 -6.03 10.93
N ILE A 135 -6.43 -5.70 10.85
CA ILE A 135 -5.88 -4.42 11.35
C ILE A 135 -6.56 -3.27 10.61
N ILE A 136 -6.58 -3.29 9.28
CA ILE A 136 -7.21 -2.25 8.47
C ILE A 136 -8.68 -2.06 8.87
N ASN A 137 -9.46 -3.14 8.96
CA ASN A 137 -10.87 -3.08 9.36
C ASN A 137 -11.06 -2.43 10.75
N LYS A 138 -10.22 -2.79 11.73
CA LYS A 138 -10.27 -2.19 13.07
C LYS A 138 -9.95 -0.70 13.06
N LEU A 139 -8.97 -0.28 12.26
CA LEU A 139 -8.59 1.13 12.14
C LEU A 139 -9.68 1.94 11.45
N VAL A 140 -10.29 1.41 10.39
CA VAL A 140 -11.43 2.01 9.69
C VAL A 140 -12.61 2.23 10.64
N THR A 141 -12.98 1.21 11.42
CA THR A 141 -14.02 1.32 12.45
C THR A 141 -13.66 2.36 13.50
N LYS A 142 -12.40 2.36 13.99
CA LYS A 142 -11.91 3.32 14.98
C LYS A 142 -11.92 4.77 14.44
N ALA A 143 -11.68 4.94 13.14
CA ALA A 143 -11.74 6.23 12.46
C ALA A 143 -13.19 6.73 12.21
N GLY A 144 -14.21 5.96 12.60
CA GLY A 144 -15.61 6.30 12.40
C GLY A 144 -16.05 6.28 10.93
N LEU A 145 -15.37 5.51 10.08
CA LEU A 145 -15.68 5.42 8.65
C LEU A 145 -16.62 4.24 8.39
N ASP A 146 -17.75 4.52 7.74
CA ASP A 146 -18.71 3.49 7.28
C ASP A 146 -18.43 3.09 5.82
N ILE A 147 -17.18 2.68 5.56
CA ILE A 147 -16.73 2.23 4.26
C ILE A 147 -15.89 0.96 4.40
N LYS A 148 -15.93 0.13 3.37
CA LYS A 148 -15.12 -1.08 3.33
C LYS A 148 -13.78 -0.79 2.65
N ILE A 149 -12.70 -0.81 3.43
CA ILE A 149 -11.34 -0.60 2.98
C ILE A 149 -10.55 -1.91 3.05
N SER A 150 -9.72 -2.14 2.05
CA SER A 150 -8.84 -3.31 1.95
C SER A 150 -7.45 -2.88 1.47
N PRO A 151 -6.44 -3.75 1.51
CA PRO A 151 -5.14 -3.46 0.88
C PRO A 151 -5.23 -3.08 -0.59
N HIS A 152 -6.20 -3.65 -1.32
CA HIS A 152 -6.45 -3.29 -2.71
C HIS A 152 -7.00 -1.86 -2.86
N THR A 153 -7.77 -1.38 -1.89
CA THR A 153 -8.24 0.01 -1.86
C THR A 153 -7.07 0.98 -1.78
N PHE A 154 -6.12 0.75 -0.87
CA PHE A 154 -4.89 1.57 -0.78
C PHE A 154 -4.10 1.59 -2.09
N ARG A 155 -3.93 0.42 -2.70
CA ARG A 155 -3.22 0.32 -3.98
C ARG A 155 -3.95 1.03 -5.12
N HIS A 156 -5.28 0.98 -5.12
CA HIS A 156 -6.09 1.69 -6.09
C HIS A 156 -6.00 3.20 -5.88
N THR A 157 -6.08 3.65 -4.61
CA THR A 157 -5.87 5.05 -4.24
C THR A 157 -4.52 5.55 -4.73
N PHE A 158 -3.43 4.85 -4.41
CA PHE A 158 -2.09 5.17 -4.90
C PHE A 158 -2.05 5.35 -6.43
N ALA A 159 -2.64 4.40 -7.17
CA ALA A 159 -2.68 4.47 -8.63
C ALA A 159 -3.48 5.68 -9.14
N THR A 160 -4.61 5.98 -8.50
CA THR A 160 -5.48 7.11 -8.87
C THR A 160 -4.78 8.44 -8.59
N ASP A 161 -4.25 8.62 -7.39
CA ASP A 161 -3.54 9.84 -6.98
C ASP A 161 -2.37 10.15 -7.93
N MET A 162 -1.57 9.13 -8.26
CA MET A 162 -0.45 9.29 -9.20
C MET A 162 -0.91 9.72 -10.60
N LEU A 163 -2.02 9.18 -11.10
CA LEU A 163 -2.56 9.52 -12.43
C LEU A 163 -3.21 10.91 -12.45
N GLU A 164 -3.96 11.27 -11.40
CA GLU A 164 -4.64 12.59 -11.29
C GLU A 164 -3.63 13.73 -11.22
N ASP A 165 -2.48 13.52 -10.58
CA ASP A 165 -1.38 14.48 -10.50
C ASP A 165 -0.44 14.46 -11.73
N GLY A 166 -0.84 13.80 -12.82
CA GLY A 166 -0.22 13.89 -14.12
C GLY A 166 0.90 12.89 -14.41
N SER A 167 1.09 11.87 -13.57
CA SER A 167 1.98 10.76 -13.91
C SER A 167 1.43 9.97 -15.10
N ASP A 168 2.31 9.59 -16.02
CA ASP A 168 1.89 8.73 -17.11
C ASP A 168 1.56 7.31 -16.64
N LEU A 169 0.65 6.65 -17.35
CA LEU A 169 0.15 5.32 -16.98
C LEU A 169 1.28 4.25 -16.95
N MET A 170 2.33 4.41 -17.75
CA MET A 170 3.44 3.45 -17.78
C MET A 170 4.28 3.55 -16.51
N THR A 171 4.62 4.76 -16.07
CA THR A 171 5.33 5.01 -14.82
C THR A 171 4.54 4.46 -13.62
N VAL A 172 3.22 4.67 -13.57
CA VAL A 172 2.38 4.11 -12.50
C VAL A 172 2.36 2.58 -12.54
N LYS A 173 2.28 1.96 -13.71
CA LYS A 173 2.36 0.50 -13.87
C LYS A 173 3.70 -0.05 -13.41
N GLU A 174 4.79 0.64 -13.68
CA GLU A 174 6.14 0.25 -13.25
C GLU A 174 6.28 0.31 -11.73
N LEU A 175 5.88 1.42 -11.11
CA LEU A 175 5.84 1.58 -9.65
C LEU A 175 5.04 0.46 -8.98
N LEU A 176 3.92 0.08 -9.58
CA LEU A 176 3.05 -0.97 -9.04
C LEU A 176 3.51 -2.39 -9.39
N GLY A 177 4.43 -2.58 -10.35
CA GLY A 177 4.90 -3.90 -10.79
C GLY A 177 3.79 -4.72 -11.46
N HIS A 178 3.12 -4.15 -12.48
CA HIS A 178 2.15 -4.87 -13.30
C HIS A 178 2.85 -5.70 -14.39
N GLU A 179 2.54 -7.00 -14.46
CA GLU A 179 3.18 -8.02 -15.31
C GLU A 179 2.81 -7.98 -16.79
N SER A 180 1.91 -7.13 -17.23
CA SER A 180 1.47 -7.20 -18.62
C SER A 180 1.96 -6.04 -19.47
N LEU A 181 3.09 -6.26 -20.11
CA LEU A 181 3.30 -5.90 -21.52
C LEU A 181 4.57 -6.61 -21.99
N ASN A 182 4.44 -7.39 -23.08
CA ASN A 182 5.53 -7.99 -23.87
C ASN A 182 6.39 -6.92 -24.59
N THR A 183 6.77 -5.85 -23.88
CA THR A 183 7.64 -4.78 -24.40
C THR A 183 8.84 -4.58 -23.47
N THR A 184 9.62 -5.65 -23.32
CA THR A 184 10.86 -5.67 -22.53
C THR A 184 12.01 -4.91 -23.25
N SER A 185 11.78 -4.13 -24.27
CA SER A 185 12.91 -3.62 -25.08
C SER A 185 13.01 -2.12 -25.32
N ILE A 186 12.11 -1.27 -24.79
CA ILE A 186 12.18 0.15 -25.17
C ILE A 186 12.41 1.14 -24.01
N TYR A 187 12.16 0.76 -22.74
CA TYR A 187 12.26 1.71 -21.61
C TYR A 187 13.17 1.24 -20.45
N THR A 188 14.38 0.76 -20.79
CA THR A 188 15.43 0.43 -19.80
C THR A 188 16.15 1.66 -19.22
N HIS A 189 15.62 2.88 -19.37
CA HIS A 189 16.31 4.11 -18.99
C HIS A 189 15.51 5.07 -18.09
N VAL A 190 14.40 4.67 -17.48
CA VAL A 190 13.83 5.49 -16.42
C VAL A 190 14.71 5.28 -15.18
N THR A 191 15.56 6.25 -14.90
CA THR A 191 16.46 6.18 -13.73
C THR A 191 15.65 6.25 -12.43
N ASN A 192 16.16 5.66 -11.35
CA ASN A 192 15.54 5.76 -10.04
C ASN A 192 15.28 7.22 -9.62
N GLU A 193 16.09 8.17 -10.10
CA GLU A 193 15.89 9.61 -9.91
C GLU A 193 14.64 10.15 -10.63
N GLN A 194 14.37 9.70 -11.85
CA GLN A 194 13.18 10.13 -12.58
C GLN A 194 11.91 9.59 -11.90
N ILE A 195 11.93 8.32 -11.51
CA ILE A 195 10.82 7.70 -10.74
C ILE A 195 10.60 8.46 -9.42
N ARG A 196 11.67 8.84 -8.72
CA ARG A 196 11.60 9.63 -7.49
C ARG A 196 10.97 11.00 -7.72
N LYS A 197 11.41 11.72 -8.75
CA LYS A 197 10.84 13.03 -9.10
C LYS A 197 9.34 12.94 -9.40
N VAL A 198 8.93 11.94 -10.19
CA VAL A 198 7.52 11.71 -10.48
C VAL A 198 6.74 11.40 -9.21
N TYR A 199 7.26 10.52 -8.34
CA TYR A 199 6.64 10.20 -7.06
C TYR A 199 6.49 11.42 -6.15
N GLU A 200 7.55 12.23 -6.00
CA GLU A 200 7.54 13.43 -5.17
C GLU A 200 6.60 14.53 -5.70
N MET A 201 6.41 14.59 -7.01
CA MET A 201 5.48 15.54 -7.65
C MET A 201 4.03 15.07 -7.54
N ALA A 202 3.78 13.77 -7.69
CA ALA A 202 2.44 13.23 -7.88
C ALA A 202 1.80 12.69 -6.59
N HIS A 203 2.58 12.17 -5.62
CA HIS A 203 1.99 11.57 -4.43
C HIS A 203 1.56 12.63 -3.40
N PRO A 204 0.27 12.67 -2.95
CA PRO A 204 -0.28 13.73 -2.08
C PRO A 204 0.54 13.98 -0.80
N ARG A 205 1.03 12.91 -0.15
CA ARG A 205 1.83 13.00 1.08
C ARG A 205 3.35 13.11 0.85
N ALA A 206 3.82 13.12 -0.39
CA ALA A 206 5.22 13.40 -0.68
C ALA A 206 5.49 14.91 -0.85
N LYS A 207 4.45 15.68 -1.16
CA LYS A 207 4.50 17.15 -1.38
C LYS A 207 4.62 17.98 -0.08
N LYS A 208 4.53 17.36 1.11
CA LYS A 208 4.53 18.03 2.42
C LYS A 208 5.77 17.74 3.22
#